data_ca5d9cd9eadf60b45fb411926c7c968b
#
_entry.id   ca5d9cd9eadf60b45fb411926c7c968b
#
_cell.length_a   1.000
_cell.length_b   1.000
_cell.length_c   1.000
_cell.angle_alpha   90.00
_cell.angle_beta   90.00
_cell.angle_gamma   90.00
#
_symmetry.space_group_name_H-M   'P 1'
#
loop_
_entity.id
_entity.type
_entity.pdbx_description
1 polymer ?
#
loop_
_entity_poly.entity_id
_entity_poly.type
_entity_poly.pdbx_seq_one_letter_code
_entity_poly.pdbx_strand_id
1 'polypeptide(L)'
;MSACPKLSTGEAFLSTLLRNLDCQAQTIGATGYQALADPSSPATAVVTALLTIFVALVGYRMVLGETPTLRDGVVAVAKIGIVLAIAASWPAYRTVVYDLVVEGPGQIATAISRPSNLPGVDGDLIVRLQSVDAGVIRLTNLGVGRDDAGSTRPQRPTSPEDPAERIVVPDNPAFGAARVVYLTGVVATFAAVRLTAGILLAMAPLFAGLLLFDMARGLFVGWVRALVFTLLGSAAVTLLYGIELALLEPWLAQVLALRQARVVTSAAPVELLVMCLGFTLALVGSLGILLRLAFTIHIPSAPRLTAVFEAAPAPGPTVFSPSAFDRAAADRPSSRALAVAGAVRASQRREFAATLRPVTVAAGSGPQTVASPGNEFTIPSPVGHALRRAKPRKSPGASLRDRRS
;
A
#
# COMPACT_ATOMS: atom_id res chain seq x y z
N MET A 1 16.67 -12.26 26.02
CA MET A 1 15.61 -12.61 25.04
C MET A 1 14.33 -12.78 25.80
N SER A 2 13.40 -11.85 25.70
CA SER A 2 12.05 -11.98 26.32
C SER A 2 11.31 -13.08 25.58
N ALA A 3 10.86 -14.10 26.31
CA ALA A 3 10.07 -15.18 25.73
C ALA A 3 8.72 -14.62 25.28
N CYS A 4 8.27 -15.01 24.08
CA CYS A 4 6.94 -14.61 23.59
C CYS A 4 5.83 -15.12 24.51
N PRO A 5 4.70 -14.39 24.62
CA PRO A 5 3.60 -14.76 25.50
C PRO A 5 3.08 -16.16 25.17
N LYS A 6 2.78 -16.94 26.22
CA LYS A 6 2.22 -18.28 26.03
C LYS A 6 0.78 -18.17 25.49
N LEU A 7 0.41 -19.13 24.62
CA LEU A 7 -0.96 -19.24 24.13
C LEU A 7 -1.88 -19.67 25.29
N SER A 8 -2.99 -18.96 25.46
CA SER A 8 -4.07 -19.34 26.36
C SER A 8 -5.26 -19.84 25.53
N THR A 9 -5.93 -20.91 26.02
CA THR A 9 -7.19 -21.40 25.46
C THR A 9 -8.36 -20.66 26.11
N GLY A 10 -9.49 -20.57 25.44
CA GLY A 10 -10.71 -19.96 25.96
C GLY A 10 -10.87 -18.49 25.57
N GLU A 11 -11.36 -17.66 26.49
CA GLU A 11 -11.80 -16.27 26.20
C GLU A 11 -10.69 -15.32 25.72
N ALA A 12 -9.42 -15.60 26.02
CA ALA A 12 -8.29 -14.76 25.63
C ALA A 12 -7.51 -15.36 24.43
N PHE A 13 -8.04 -16.36 23.76
CA PHE A 13 -7.34 -17.11 22.69
C PHE A 13 -6.87 -16.19 21.56
N LEU A 14 -7.76 -15.38 21.00
CA LEU A 14 -7.44 -14.54 19.84
C LEU A 14 -6.36 -13.51 20.18
N SER A 15 -6.52 -12.80 21.30
CA SER A 15 -5.59 -11.75 21.70
C SER A 15 -4.19 -12.30 22.04
N THR A 16 -4.11 -13.46 22.70
CA THR A 16 -2.83 -14.10 23.00
C THR A 16 -2.16 -14.66 21.77
N LEU A 17 -2.95 -15.22 20.83
CA LEU A 17 -2.43 -15.73 19.55
C LEU A 17 -1.87 -14.58 18.69
N LEU A 18 -2.58 -13.48 18.53
CA LEU A 18 -2.11 -12.35 17.74
C LEU A 18 -0.86 -11.70 18.33
N ARG A 19 -0.79 -11.55 19.65
CA ARG A 19 0.43 -11.06 20.32
C ARG A 19 1.60 -12.02 20.19
N ASN A 20 1.36 -13.33 20.24
CA ASN A 20 2.38 -14.33 20.00
C ASN A 20 2.90 -14.28 18.57
N LEU A 21 1.99 -14.19 17.58
CA LEU A 21 2.36 -14.03 16.16
C LEU A 21 3.22 -12.79 15.91
N ASP A 22 2.85 -11.66 16.50
CA ASP A 22 3.61 -10.42 16.36
C ASP A 22 5.00 -10.54 17.01
N CYS A 23 5.07 -11.10 18.21
CA CYS A 23 6.34 -11.40 18.89
C CYS A 23 7.22 -12.35 18.08
N GLN A 24 6.67 -13.42 17.52
CA GLN A 24 7.41 -14.37 16.68
C GLN A 24 7.93 -13.72 15.40
N ALA A 25 7.10 -12.90 14.73
CA ALA A 25 7.50 -12.19 13.53
C ALA A 25 8.65 -11.21 13.82
N GLN A 26 8.59 -10.46 14.91
CA GLN A 26 9.66 -9.55 15.34
C GLN A 26 10.93 -10.32 15.73
N THR A 27 10.77 -11.42 16.45
CA THR A 27 11.90 -12.28 16.85
C THR A 27 12.59 -12.86 15.61
N ILE A 28 11.84 -13.43 14.66
CA ILE A 28 12.38 -13.95 13.40
C ILE A 28 13.10 -12.84 12.63
N GLY A 29 12.50 -11.65 12.53
CA GLY A 29 13.10 -10.52 11.82
C GLY A 29 14.42 -10.07 12.44
N ALA A 30 14.46 -9.83 13.75
CA ALA A 30 15.63 -9.31 14.45
C ALA A 30 16.71 -10.37 14.64
N THR A 31 16.37 -11.53 15.21
CA THR A 31 17.37 -12.59 15.48
C THR A 31 17.79 -13.30 14.21
N GLY A 32 16.88 -13.49 13.25
CA GLY A 32 17.20 -14.05 11.93
C GLY A 32 18.18 -13.17 11.17
N TYR A 33 17.96 -11.85 11.15
CA TYR A 33 18.93 -10.91 10.58
C TYR A 33 20.29 -11.03 11.29
N GLN A 34 20.33 -10.98 12.63
CA GLN A 34 21.58 -11.05 13.39
C GLN A 34 22.32 -12.37 13.13
N ALA A 35 21.60 -13.48 13.07
CA ALA A 35 22.21 -14.79 12.76
C ALA A 35 22.78 -14.84 11.34
N LEU A 36 22.14 -14.20 10.36
CA LEU A 36 22.64 -14.14 8.98
C LEU A 36 23.75 -13.10 8.81
N ALA A 37 23.77 -12.05 9.62
CA ALA A 37 24.81 -11.01 9.61
C ALA A 37 26.03 -11.39 10.48
N ASP A 38 25.97 -12.50 11.21
CA ASP A 38 27.10 -12.99 12.02
C ASP A 38 28.31 -13.29 11.13
N PRO A 39 29.53 -12.85 11.49
CA PRO A 39 30.76 -13.12 10.71
C PRO A 39 31.02 -14.61 10.43
N SER A 40 30.56 -15.50 11.27
CA SER A 40 30.70 -16.96 11.12
C SER A 40 29.60 -17.57 10.24
N SER A 41 28.57 -16.81 9.86
CA SER A 41 27.44 -17.35 9.11
C SER A 41 27.79 -17.61 7.64
N PRO A 42 27.19 -18.64 7.02
CA PRO A 42 27.38 -18.89 5.59
C PRO A 42 26.84 -17.73 4.74
N ALA A 43 25.85 -16.98 5.23
CA ALA A 43 25.30 -15.83 4.53
C ALA A 43 26.32 -14.69 4.44
N THR A 44 27.05 -14.39 5.52
CA THR A 44 28.12 -13.39 5.53
C THR A 44 29.27 -13.82 4.60
N ALA A 45 29.61 -15.10 4.56
CA ALA A 45 30.60 -15.62 3.62
C ALA A 45 30.17 -15.40 2.16
N VAL A 46 28.88 -15.64 1.84
CA VAL A 46 28.33 -15.38 0.50
C VAL A 46 28.37 -13.88 0.18
N VAL A 47 27.94 -13.00 1.07
CA VAL A 47 27.95 -11.54 0.86
C VAL A 47 29.38 -11.04 0.65
N THR A 48 30.34 -11.53 1.44
CA THR A 48 31.78 -11.19 1.31
C THR A 48 32.33 -11.67 -0.03
N ALA A 49 32.01 -12.90 -0.43
CA ALA A 49 32.41 -13.42 -1.74
C ALA A 49 31.81 -12.58 -2.89
N LEU A 50 30.53 -12.23 -2.82
CA LEU A 50 29.87 -11.34 -3.80
C LEU A 50 30.55 -9.97 -3.87
N LEU A 51 30.89 -9.38 -2.73
CA LEU A 51 31.59 -8.10 -2.66
C LEU A 51 32.98 -8.20 -3.31
N THR A 52 33.75 -9.26 -2.99
CA THR A 52 35.06 -9.52 -3.55
C THR A 52 35.01 -9.70 -5.08
N ILE A 53 34.06 -10.50 -5.57
CA ILE A 53 33.83 -10.69 -7.01
C ILE A 53 33.45 -9.34 -7.66
N PHE A 54 32.62 -8.54 -7.03
CA PHE A 54 32.22 -7.24 -7.56
C PHE A 54 33.43 -6.30 -7.70
N VAL A 55 34.27 -6.20 -6.65
CA VAL A 55 35.48 -5.37 -6.69
C VAL A 55 36.46 -5.89 -7.73
N ALA A 56 36.67 -7.23 -7.82
CA ALA A 56 37.49 -7.85 -8.82
C ALA A 56 37.02 -7.56 -10.26
N LEU A 57 35.69 -7.60 -10.50
CA LEU A 57 35.13 -7.27 -11.82
C LEU A 57 35.32 -5.80 -12.18
N VAL A 58 35.17 -4.88 -11.21
CA VAL A 58 35.46 -3.45 -11.43
C VAL A 58 36.94 -3.25 -11.76
N GLY A 59 37.84 -3.88 -11.01
CA GLY A 59 39.28 -3.84 -11.29
C GLY A 59 39.63 -4.44 -12.66
N TYR A 60 39.03 -5.59 -13.01
CA TYR A 60 39.25 -6.24 -14.29
C TYR A 60 38.84 -5.36 -15.49
N ARG A 61 37.70 -4.66 -15.39
CA ARG A 61 37.27 -3.69 -16.42
C ARG A 61 38.27 -2.56 -16.60
N MET A 62 38.86 -2.06 -15.48
CA MET A 62 39.89 -1.04 -15.53
C MET A 62 41.14 -1.54 -16.26
N VAL A 63 41.57 -2.77 -16.01
CA VAL A 63 42.73 -3.40 -16.69
C VAL A 63 42.49 -3.57 -18.19
N LEU A 64 41.22 -3.83 -18.60
CA LEU A 64 40.84 -3.93 -20.02
C LEU A 64 40.78 -2.57 -20.74
N GLY A 65 41.08 -1.47 -20.05
CA GLY A 65 41.07 -0.13 -20.63
C GLY A 65 39.69 0.56 -20.61
N GLU A 66 38.67 -0.06 -20.03
CA GLU A 66 37.40 0.61 -19.75
C GLU A 66 37.61 1.56 -18.56
N THR A 67 37.97 2.82 -18.83
CA THR A 67 38.09 3.84 -17.75
C THR A 67 36.68 4.18 -17.27
N PRO A 68 36.34 3.81 -16.00
CA PRO A 68 35.04 4.18 -15.44
C PRO A 68 34.92 5.69 -15.37
N THR A 69 33.78 6.22 -15.75
CA THR A 69 33.51 7.64 -15.53
C THR A 69 33.48 7.91 -14.02
N LEU A 70 33.74 9.16 -13.60
CA LEU A 70 33.66 9.56 -12.18
C LEU A 70 32.30 9.16 -11.59
N ARG A 71 31.25 9.26 -12.38
CA ARG A 71 29.89 8.85 -11.99
C ARG A 71 29.77 7.35 -11.74
N ASP A 72 30.36 6.51 -12.59
CA ASP A 72 30.29 5.06 -12.41
C ASP A 72 31.04 4.64 -11.15
N GLY A 73 32.17 5.31 -10.84
CA GLY A 73 32.90 5.14 -9.60
C GLY A 73 32.05 5.50 -8.38
N VAL A 74 31.42 6.66 -8.39
CA VAL A 74 30.53 7.11 -7.29
C VAL A 74 29.37 6.13 -7.10
N VAL A 75 28.73 5.67 -8.17
CA VAL A 75 27.63 4.70 -8.09
C VAL A 75 28.12 3.34 -7.54
N ALA A 76 29.31 2.89 -7.94
CA ALA A 76 29.89 1.64 -7.40
C ALA A 76 30.16 1.75 -5.91
N VAL A 77 30.79 2.85 -5.46
CA VAL A 77 31.05 3.11 -4.03
C VAL A 77 29.74 3.24 -3.25
N ALA A 78 28.73 3.92 -3.78
CA ALA A 78 27.42 4.04 -3.16
C ALA A 78 26.72 2.67 -3.02
N LYS A 79 26.79 1.80 -4.04
CA LYS A 79 26.25 0.43 -3.95
C LYS A 79 26.95 -0.35 -2.84
N ILE A 80 28.27 -0.29 -2.76
CA ILE A 80 29.05 -0.96 -1.70
C ILE A 80 28.64 -0.42 -0.33
N GLY A 81 28.55 0.90 -0.17
CA GLY A 81 28.14 1.54 1.08
C GLY A 81 26.76 1.11 1.55
N ILE A 82 25.78 1.05 0.64
CA ILE A 82 24.40 0.59 0.93
C ILE A 82 24.43 -0.88 1.35
N VAL A 83 25.15 -1.72 0.63
CA VAL A 83 25.26 -3.16 0.95
C VAL A 83 25.88 -3.37 2.34
N LEU A 84 26.96 -2.67 2.65
CA LEU A 84 27.60 -2.76 3.97
C LEU A 84 26.68 -2.21 5.07
N ALA A 85 25.98 -1.10 4.84
CA ALA A 85 25.04 -0.56 5.81
C ALA A 85 23.88 -1.51 6.12
N ILE A 86 23.34 -2.18 5.09
CA ILE A 86 22.24 -3.13 5.27
C ILE A 86 22.72 -4.51 5.75
N ALA A 87 23.88 -5.00 5.31
CA ALA A 87 24.32 -6.35 5.60
C ALA A 87 25.18 -6.47 6.87
N ALA A 88 25.95 -5.42 7.24
CA ALA A 88 26.90 -5.48 8.34
C ALA A 88 26.53 -4.59 9.55
N SER A 89 25.61 -3.63 9.39
CA SER A 89 25.27 -2.67 10.45
C SER A 89 23.83 -2.84 10.92
N TRP A 90 23.65 -3.61 12.00
CA TRP A 90 22.34 -3.73 12.66
C TRP A 90 21.72 -2.38 13.04
N PRO A 91 22.43 -1.41 13.65
CA PRO A 91 21.84 -0.13 14.01
C PRO A 91 21.30 0.65 12.80
N ALA A 92 22.07 0.69 11.70
CA ALA A 92 21.66 1.37 10.49
C ALA A 92 20.46 0.68 9.82
N TYR A 93 20.48 -0.65 9.75
CA TYR A 93 19.38 -1.44 9.21
C TYR A 93 18.10 -1.29 10.05
N ARG A 94 18.25 -1.34 11.39
CA ARG A 94 17.13 -1.22 12.33
C ARG A 94 16.37 0.09 12.12
N THR A 95 17.06 1.21 12.17
CA THR A 95 16.41 2.55 12.09
C THR A 95 15.78 2.83 10.74
N VAL A 96 16.41 2.38 9.63
CA VAL A 96 15.96 2.73 8.28
C VAL A 96 14.90 1.75 7.75
N VAL A 97 15.06 0.45 8.01
CA VAL A 97 14.22 -0.57 7.39
C VAL A 97 13.32 -1.27 8.42
N TYR A 98 13.92 -1.77 9.51
CA TYR A 98 13.20 -2.59 10.47
C TYR A 98 12.10 -1.80 11.19
N ASP A 99 12.44 -0.67 11.80
CA ASP A 99 11.48 0.16 12.55
C ASP A 99 10.39 0.71 11.62
N LEU A 100 10.74 1.08 10.37
CA LEU A 100 9.78 1.51 9.36
C LEU A 100 8.75 0.41 9.02
N VAL A 101 9.19 -0.84 8.86
CA VAL A 101 8.31 -1.95 8.48
C VAL A 101 7.47 -2.42 9.67
N VAL A 102 8.01 -2.40 10.89
CA VAL A 102 7.33 -2.88 12.10
C VAL A 102 6.35 -1.83 12.66
N GLU A 103 6.79 -0.58 12.79
CA GLU A 103 6.02 0.50 13.42
C GLU A 103 5.26 1.37 12.41
N GLY A 104 5.79 1.52 11.20
CA GLY A 104 5.21 2.36 10.14
C GLY A 104 3.74 2.06 9.82
N PRO A 105 3.31 0.79 9.73
CA PRO A 105 1.90 0.45 9.47
C PRO A 105 0.94 1.02 10.52
N GLY A 106 1.32 0.97 11.81
CA GLY A 106 0.54 1.53 12.90
C GLY A 106 0.40 3.05 12.78
N GLN A 107 1.50 3.74 12.45
CA GLN A 107 1.50 5.20 12.26
C GLN A 107 0.63 5.62 11.06
N ILE A 108 0.72 4.89 9.95
CA ILE A 108 -0.12 5.15 8.76
C ILE A 108 -1.59 4.89 9.10
N ALA A 109 -1.89 3.77 9.74
CA ALA A 109 -3.25 3.43 10.11
C ALA A 109 -3.85 4.48 11.06
N THR A 110 -3.13 4.93 12.08
CA THR A 110 -3.58 5.97 13.00
C THR A 110 -3.77 7.32 12.31
N ALA A 111 -2.90 7.70 11.39
CA ALA A 111 -3.02 8.95 10.65
C ALA A 111 -4.30 9.01 9.78
N ILE A 112 -4.72 7.85 9.23
CA ILE A 112 -5.94 7.74 8.40
C ILE A 112 -7.19 7.59 9.27
N SER A 113 -7.12 6.81 10.35
CA SER A 113 -8.29 6.44 11.15
C SER A 113 -8.70 7.51 12.16
N ARG A 114 -7.77 8.36 12.65
CA ARG A 114 -8.11 9.46 13.57
C ARG A 114 -9.17 10.41 13.04
N PRO A 115 -9.07 10.97 11.83
CA PRO A 115 -10.09 11.87 11.29
C PRO A 115 -11.45 11.18 11.10
N SER A 116 -11.45 9.86 10.93
CA SER A 116 -12.65 9.05 10.65
C SER A 116 -13.27 8.45 11.91
N ASN A 117 -12.73 8.72 13.11
CA ASN A 117 -13.15 8.13 14.39
C ASN A 117 -13.34 6.61 14.35
N LEU A 118 -12.47 5.90 13.60
CA LEU A 118 -12.55 4.45 13.53
C LEU A 118 -12.13 3.81 14.84
N PRO A 119 -12.82 2.76 15.32
CA PRO A 119 -12.43 2.01 16.50
C PRO A 119 -11.05 1.35 16.32
N GLY A 120 -10.28 1.24 17.41
CA GLY A 120 -8.94 0.63 17.39
C GLY A 120 -7.79 1.57 17.05
N VAL A 121 -8.05 2.90 16.94
CA VAL A 121 -7.04 3.92 16.61
C VAL A 121 -5.95 4.04 17.68
N ASP A 122 -6.32 3.88 18.95
CA ASP A 122 -5.43 4.09 20.09
C ASP A 122 -4.65 2.83 20.50
N GLY A 123 -4.52 1.84 19.61
CA GLY A 123 -3.75 0.62 19.83
C GLY A 123 -4.53 -0.51 20.53
N ASP A 124 -5.82 -0.36 20.74
CA ASP A 124 -6.70 -1.33 21.38
C ASP A 124 -7.38 -2.32 20.41
N LEU A 125 -6.98 -2.29 19.12
CA LEU A 125 -7.57 -3.13 18.05
C LEU A 125 -7.67 -4.62 18.44
N ILE A 126 -6.58 -5.20 18.96
CA ILE A 126 -6.54 -6.62 19.36
C ILE A 126 -7.53 -6.89 20.51
N VAL A 127 -7.65 -5.97 21.45
CA VAL A 127 -8.60 -6.09 22.59
C VAL A 127 -10.04 -6.02 22.08
N ARG A 128 -10.33 -5.13 21.14
CA ARG A 128 -11.67 -5.00 20.54
C ARG A 128 -12.03 -6.21 19.69
N LEU A 129 -11.10 -6.73 18.88
CA LEU A 129 -11.33 -7.98 18.14
C LEU A 129 -11.64 -9.15 19.08
N GLN A 130 -10.95 -9.22 20.22
CA GLN A 130 -11.24 -10.23 21.25
C GLN A 130 -12.62 -10.00 21.90
N SER A 131 -13.03 -8.75 22.13
CA SER A 131 -14.34 -8.44 22.72
C SER A 131 -15.50 -8.85 21.79
N VAL A 132 -15.32 -8.75 20.46
CA VAL A 132 -16.28 -9.24 19.47
C VAL A 132 -16.39 -10.76 19.56
N ASP A 133 -15.27 -11.49 19.59
CA ASP A 133 -15.29 -12.96 19.76
C ASP A 133 -16.01 -13.38 21.04
N ALA A 134 -15.69 -12.73 22.18
CA ALA A 134 -16.37 -12.95 23.44
C ALA A 134 -17.89 -12.64 23.37
N GLY A 135 -18.25 -11.59 22.63
CA GLY A 135 -19.66 -11.23 22.39
C GLY A 135 -20.41 -12.31 21.58
N VAL A 136 -19.77 -12.86 20.53
CA VAL A 136 -20.36 -13.98 19.76
C VAL A 136 -20.53 -15.22 20.63
N ILE A 137 -19.57 -15.54 21.51
CA ILE A 137 -19.71 -16.64 22.48
C ILE A 137 -20.89 -16.39 23.41
N ARG A 138 -21.05 -15.16 23.93
CA ARG A 138 -22.20 -14.81 24.79
C ARG A 138 -23.53 -14.95 24.06
N LEU A 139 -23.60 -14.53 22.77
CA LEU A 139 -24.79 -14.72 21.94
C LEU A 139 -25.16 -16.21 21.81
N THR A 140 -24.17 -17.04 21.54
CA THR A 140 -24.38 -18.49 21.41
C THR A 140 -24.87 -19.11 22.70
N ASN A 141 -24.33 -18.66 23.86
CA ASN A 141 -24.72 -19.16 25.17
C ASN A 141 -26.13 -18.71 25.59
N LEU A 142 -26.62 -17.56 25.11
CA LEU A 142 -27.99 -17.07 25.37
C LEU A 142 -29.05 -17.86 24.58
N GLY A 143 -28.64 -18.54 23.51
CA GLY A 143 -29.57 -19.24 22.61
C GLY A 143 -30.50 -18.34 21.81
N VAL A 144 -31.43 -18.92 21.05
CA VAL A 144 -32.33 -18.20 20.12
C VAL A 144 -33.36 -17.31 20.84
N GLY A 145 -33.50 -17.42 22.16
CA GLY A 145 -34.61 -16.86 22.92
C GLY A 145 -35.75 -17.89 23.06
N ARG A 146 -36.72 -17.62 23.91
CA ARG A 146 -37.83 -18.52 24.19
C ARG A 146 -38.95 -18.13 23.23
N ASP A 147 -39.34 -19.06 22.34
CA ASP A 147 -40.61 -18.98 21.63
C ASP A 147 -41.75 -19.28 22.61
N ASP A 148 -42.26 -18.27 23.28
CA ASP A 148 -43.47 -18.39 24.07
C ASP A 148 -44.75 -18.56 23.21
N ALA A 149 -44.59 -18.53 21.87
CA ALA A 149 -45.71 -18.49 20.94
C ALA A 149 -46.15 -19.87 20.37
N GLY A 150 -45.46 -20.97 20.71
CA GLY A 150 -45.71 -22.27 20.05
C GLY A 150 -46.11 -23.47 20.92
N SER A 151 -46.06 -23.41 22.21
CA SER A 151 -46.43 -24.52 23.06
C SER A 151 -47.78 -24.33 23.73
N THR A 152 -48.85 -24.35 22.96
CA THR A 152 -50.22 -24.67 23.45
C THR A 152 -50.35 -26.15 23.81
N ARG A 153 -49.34 -26.75 24.42
CA ARG A 153 -49.46 -28.06 25.05
C ARG A 153 -49.50 -27.83 26.54
N PRO A 154 -50.65 -28.07 27.20
CA PRO A 154 -50.72 -27.98 28.64
C PRO A 154 -49.80 -29.05 29.24
N GLN A 155 -48.58 -28.62 29.66
CA GLN A 155 -47.73 -29.51 30.44
C GLN A 155 -48.36 -29.66 31.84
N ARG A 156 -48.84 -30.88 32.06
CA ARG A 156 -49.29 -31.33 33.35
C ARG A 156 -48.16 -31.20 34.34
N PRO A 157 -48.33 -30.54 35.48
CA PRO A 157 -47.27 -30.40 36.49
C PRO A 157 -46.99 -31.77 37.10
N THR A 158 -45.88 -32.38 36.69
CA THR A 158 -45.32 -33.54 37.35
C THR A 158 -44.13 -33.08 38.17
N SER A 159 -44.32 -33.08 39.48
CA SER A 159 -43.34 -32.97 40.59
C SER A 159 -42.57 -31.66 40.78
N PRO A 160 -42.48 -31.17 42.05
CA PRO A 160 -41.86 -29.88 42.40
C PRO A 160 -40.33 -29.92 42.52
N GLU A 161 -39.64 -30.97 42.13
CA GLU A 161 -38.19 -31.15 42.41
C GLU A 161 -37.27 -31.35 41.26
N ASP A 162 -37.73 -31.24 39.97
CA ASP A 162 -36.81 -31.15 38.88
C ASP A 162 -36.49 -29.68 38.58
N PRO A 163 -35.23 -29.22 38.74
CA PRO A 163 -34.81 -27.95 38.15
C PRO A 163 -35.00 -28.13 36.64
N ALA A 164 -36.10 -27.50 36.14
CA ALA A 164 -36.44 -27.52 34.72
C ALA A 164 -35.16 -27.35 33.91
N GLU A 165 -34.66 -28.49 33.43
CA GLU A 165 -33.56 -28.56 32.47
C GLU A 165 -33.97 -27.64 31.34
N ARG A 166 -33.42 -26.40 31.37
CA ARG A 166 -33.66 -25.42 30.34
C ARG A 166 -33.10 -26.03 29.08
N ILE A 167 -33.97 -26.68 28.29
CA ILE A 167 -33.60 -27.12 26.96
C ILE A 167 -33.25 -25.82 26.21
N VAL A 168 -31.96 -25.49 26.26
CA VAL A 168 -31.40 -24.44 25.43
C VAL A 168 -31.57 -24.94 24.01
N VAL A 169 -32.52 -24.38 23.27
CA VAL A 169 -32.67 -24.68 21.86
C VAL A 169 -31.31 -24.38 21.22
N PRO A 170 -30.61 -25.34 20.63
CA PRO A 170 -29.30 -25.12 20.09
C PRO A 170 -29.38 -24.03 19.01
N ASP A 171 -28.51 -23.07 19.08
CA ASP A 171 -28.45 -21.98 18.12
C ASP A 171 -28.15 -22.53 16.71
N ASN A 172 -28.55 -21.82 15.69
CA ASN A 172 -28.28 -22.19 14.31
C ASN A 172 -26.75 -22.36 14.12
N PRO A 173 -26.27 -23.46 13.51
CA PRO A 173 -24.85 -23.73 13.27
C PRO A 173 -24.13 -22.60 12.52
N ALA A 174 -24.88 -21.69 11.89
CA ALA A 174 -24.35 -20.49 11.24
C ALA A 174 -23.57 -19.57 12.21
N PHE A 175 -23.89 -19.51 13.52
CA PHE A 175 -23.06 -18.75 14.47
C PHE A 175 -21.69 -19.38 14.66
N GLY A 176 -21.61 -20.70 14.76
CA GLY A 176 -20.35 -21.42 14.81
C GLY A 176 -19.51 -21.20 13.54
N ALA A 177 -20.15 -21.29 12.38
CA ALA A 177 -19.52 -21.01 11.09
C ALA A 177 -19.04 -19.55 10.99
N ALA A 178 -19.86 -18.59 11.38
CA ALA A 178 -19.49 -17.16 11.40
C ALA A 178 -18.27 -16.90 12.28
N ARG A 179 -18.24 -17.48 13.47
CA ARG A 179 -17.11 -17.37 14.39
C ARG A 179 -15.83 -17.99 13.80
N VAL A 180 -15.92 -19.15 13.17
CA VAL A 180 -14.76 -19.79 12.50
C VAL A 180 -14.26 -18.90 11.37
N VAL A 181 -15.14 -18.35 10.51
CA VAL A 181 -14.76 -17.44 9.43
C VAL A 181 -14.09 -16.20 9.99
N TYR A 182 -14.66 -15.58 11.01
CA TYR A 182 -14.10 -14.41 11.69
C TYR A 182 -12.70 -14.68 12.25
N LEU A 183 -12.54 -15.71 13.08
CA LEU A 183 -11.26 -16.06 13.69
C LEU A 183 -10.21 -16.41 12.64
N THR A 184 -10.59 -17.21 11.65
CA THR A 184 -9.68 -17.60 10.56
C THR A 184 -9.28 -16.39 9.72
N GLY A 185 -10.20 -15.51 9.40
CA GLY A 185 -9.94 -14.27 8.67
C GLY A 185 -8.92 -13.39 9.41
N VAL A 186 -9.17 -13.13 10.70
CA VAL A 186 -8.28 -12.31 11.54
C VAL A 186 -6.89 -12.95 11.64
N VAL A 187 -6.82 -14.21 12.05
CA VAL A 187 -5.53 -14.90 12.26
C VAL A 187 -4.74 -15.03 10.96
N ALA A 188 -5.39 -15.45 9.86
CA ALA A 188 -4.72 -15.67 8.59
C ALA A 188 -4.15 -14.37 8.00
N THR A 189 -4.90 -13.28 8.04
CA THR A 189 -4.44 -11.99 7.47
C THR A 189 -3.31 -11.36 8.29
N PHE A 190 -3.42 -11.36 9.63
CA PHE A 190 -2.34 -10.91 10.49
C PHE A 190 -1.09 -11.78 10.35
N ALA A 191 -1.25 -13.11 10.38
CA ALA A 191 -0.15 -14.04 10.21
C ALA A 191 0.53 -13.86 8.85
N ALA A 192 -0.24 -13.79 7.76
CA ALA A 192 0.30 -13.63 6.43
C ALA A 192 1.18 -12.39 6.31
N VAL A 193 0.71 -11.24 6.80
CA VAL A 193 1.44 -9.98 6.64
C VAL A 193 2.61 -9.90 7.63
N ARG A 194 2.41 -10.23 8.91
CA ARG A 194 3.43 -10.11 9.96
C ARG A 194 4.56 -11.12 9.81
N LEU A 195 4.24 -12.40 9.57
CA LEU A 195 5.29 -13.42 9.38
C LEU A 195 6.07 -13.20 8.09
N THR A 196 5.39 -12.80 7.00
CA THR A 196 6.08 -12.47 5.75
C THR A 196 7.03 -11.28 5.96
N ALA A 197 6.60 -10.23 6.68
CA ALA A 197 7.47 -9.11 7.02
C ALA A 197 8.69 -9.58 7.83
N GLY A 198 8.49 -10.39 8.87
CA GLY A 198 9.59 -10.94 9.69
C GLY A 198 10.61 -11.74 8.86
N ILE A 199 10.14 -12.63 7.98
CA ILE A 199 11.00 -13.42 7.09
C ILE A 199 11.77 -12.51 6.11
N LEU A 200 11.10 -11.55 5.48
CA LEU A 200 11.75 -10.62 4.56
C LEU A 200 12.80 -9.76 5.27
N LEU A 201 12.51 -9.31 6.49
CA LEU A 201 13.46 -8.56 7.31
C LEU A 201 14.68 -9.40 7.71
N ALA A 202 14.48 -10.67 8.06
CA ALA A 202 15.58 -11.59 8.38
C ALA A 202 16.53 -11.80 7.20
N MET A 203 15.98 -11.89 5.96
CA MET A 203 16.76 -12.17 4.75
C MET A 203 17.46 -10.93 4.15
N ALA A 204 17.38 -9.77 4.78
CA ALA A 204 17.96 -8.53 4.29
C ALA A 204 19.45 -8.62 3.89
N PRO A 205 20.36 -9.24 4.66
CA PRO A 205 21.76 -9.33 4.29
C PRO A 205 22.00 -10.02 2.94
N LEU A 206 21.24 -11.08 2.65
CA LEU A 206 21.34 -11.82 1.39
C LEU A 206 20.87 -10.97 0.20
N PHE A 207 19.71 -10.32 0.33
CA PHE A 207 19.19 -9.48 -0.74
C PHE A 207 20.03 -8.22 -0.96
N ALA A 208 20.65 -7.67 0.09
CA ALA A 208 21.58 -6.56 -0.04
C ALA A 208 22.77 -6.91 -0.94
N GLY A 209 23.37 -8.10 -0.77
CA GLY A 209 24.46 -8.57 -1.62
C GLY A 209 24.11 -8.63 -3.11
N LEU A 210 22.85 -8.93 -3.45
CA LEU A 210 22.39 -9.02 -4.83
C LEU A 210 22.30 -7.64 -5.54
N LEU A 211 22.27 -6.53 -4.78
CA LEU A 211 22.30 -5.18 -5.35
C LEU A 211 23.59 -4.88 -6.13
N LEU A 212 24.69 -5.55 -5.82
CA LEU A 212 25.98 -5.34 -6.48
C LEU A 212 25.93 -5.68 -7.98
N PHE A 213 25.17 -6.70 -8.36
CA PHE A 213 25.12 -7.21 -9.71
C PHE A 213 23.88 -6.73 -10.45
N ASP A 214 24.07 -6.17 -11.65
CA ASP A 214 22.95 -5.64 -12.46
C ASP A 214 21.97 -6.75 -12.89
N MET A 215 22.46 -7.99 -13.09
CA MET A 215 21.61 -9.16 -13.40
C MET A 215 20.71 -9.56 -12.20
N ALA A 216 21.24 -9.47 -10.98
CA ALA A 216 20.53 -9.85 -9.75
C ALA A 216 19.75 -8.69 -9.11
N ARG A 217 19.95 -7.46 -9.59
CA ARG A 217 19.26 -6.25 -9.10
C ARG A 217 17.74 -6.40 -9.07
N GLY A 218 17.17 -7.16 -10.02
CA GLY A 218 15.73 -7.44 -10.06
C GLY A 218 15.21 -8.13 -8.81
N LEU A 219 16.00 -9.03 -8.20
CA LEU A 219 15.66 -9.71 -6.95
C LEU A 219 15.67 -8.76 -5.76
N PHE A 220 16.66 -7.88 -5.65
CA PHE A 220 16.70 -6.84 -4.63
C PHE A 220 15.49 -5.91 -4.74
N VAL A 221 15.16 -5.45 -5.95
CA VAL A 221 13.98 -4.61 -6.20
C VAL A 221 12.68 -5.36 -5.85
N GLY A 222 12.61 -6.65 -6.16
CA GLY A 222 11.49 -7.52 -5.77
C GLY A 222 11.33 -7.60 -4.25
N TRP A 223 12.43 -7.78 -3.52
CA TRP A 223 12.46 -7.79 -2.06
C TRP A 223 11.98 -6.44 -1.47
N VAL A 224 12.46 -5.30 -1.97
CA VAL A 224 11.98 -3.97 -1.54
C VAL A 224 10.49 -3.81 -1.79
N ARG A 225 9.98 -4.25 -2.95
CA ARG A 225 8.54 -4.21 -3.26
C ARG A 225 7.73 -5.08 -2.31
N ALA A 226 8.25 -6.25 -1.95
CA ALA A 226 7.60 -7.13 -0.98
C ALA A 226 7.56 -6.48 0.42
N LEU A 227 8.62 -5.77 0.85
CA LEU A 227 8.59 -4.98 2.10
C LEU A 227 7.56 -3.86 2.06
N VAL A 228 7.48 -3.12 0.95
CA VAL A 228 6.45 -2.08 0.76
C VAL A 228 5.05 -2.70 0.79
N PHE A 229 4.86 -3.86 0.16
CA PHE A 229 3.59 -4.59 0.22
C PHE A 229 3.24 -4.99 1.65
N THR A 230 4.17 -5.54 2.44
CA THR A 230 3.89 -5.93 3.84
C THR A 230 3.58 -4.71 4.71
N LEU A 231 4.25 -3.58 4.50
CA LEU A 231 3.99 -2.34 5.21
C LEU A 231 2.58 -1.81 4.90
N LEU A 232 2.24 -1.64 3.63
CA LEU A 232 0.93 -1.15 3.20
C LEU A 232 -0.18 -2.17 3.49
N GLY A 233 0.11 -3.45 3.33
CA GLY A 233 -0.81 -4.55 3.65
C GLY A 233 -1.16 -4.58 5.13
N SER A 234 -0.18 -4.42 6.01
CA SER A 234 -0.42 -4.34 7.46
C SER A 234 -1.28 -3.13 7.84
N ALA A 235 -1.01 -1.95 7.26
CA ALA A 235 -1.83 -0.76 7.46
C ALA A 235 -3.27 -0.97 6.96
N ALA A 236 -3.44 -1.57 5.77
CA ALA A 236 -4.76 -1.86 5.20
C ALA A 236 -5.54 -2.87 6.04
N VAL A 237 -4.90 -3.92 6.55
CA VAL A 237 -5.51 -4.90 7.46
C VAL A 237 -6.01 -4.21 8.72
N THR A 238 -5.20 -3.34 9.34
CA THR A 238 -5.59 -2.58 10.53
C THR A 238 -6.81 -1.69 10.27
N LEU A 239 -6.81 -0.96 9.14
CA LEU A 239 -7.93 -0.08 8.76
C LEU A 239 -9.21 -0.86 8.46
N LEU A 240 -9.13 -1.97 7.73
CA LEU A 240 -10.29 -2.79 7.39
C LEU A 240 -10.92 -3.44 8.62
N TYR A 241 -10.10 -3.92 9.59
CA TYR A 241 -10.63 -4.37 10.87
C TYR A 241 -11.23 -3.24 11.70
N GLY A 242 -10.69 -2.03 11.63
CA GLY A 242 -11.32 -0.85 12.24
C GLY A 242 -12.73 -0.60 11.67
N ILE A 243 -12.90 -0.72 10.35
CA ILE A 243 -14.21 -0.59 9.69
C ILE A 243 -15.14 -1.74 10.07
N GLU A 244 -14.64 -2.98 10.09
CA GLU A 244 -15.41 -4.15 10.51
C GLU A 244 -15.93 -4.00 11.94
N LEU A 245 -15.06 -3.56 12.87
CA LEU A 245 -15.46 -3.30 14.26
C LEU A 245 -16.49 -2.19 14.37
N ALA A 246 -16.38 -1.12 13.59
CA ALA A 246 -17.36 -0.03 13.57
C ALA A 246 -18.78 -0.52 13.19
N LEU A 247 -18.90 -1.62 12.45
CA LEU A 247 -20.17 -2.24 12.09
C LEU A 247 -20.57 -3.35 13.06
N LEU A 248 -19.63 -4.21 13.46
CA LEU A 248 -19.92 -5.38 14.29
C LEU A 248 -20.22 -5.02 15.74
N GLU A 249 -19.51 -4.05 16.35
CA GLU A 249 -19.73 -3.69 17.75
C GLU A 249 -21.16 -3.20 18.02
N PRO A 250 -21.73 -2.21 17.27
CA PRO A 250 -23.10 -1.75 17.52
C PRO A 250 -24.13 -2.81 17.16
N TRP A 251 -23.92 -3.59 16.08
CA TRP A 251 -24.81 -4.68 15.73
C TRP A 251 -24.84 -5.74 16.84
N LEU A 252 -23.66 -6.14 17.34
CA LEU A 252 -23.54 -7.12 18.43
C LEU A 252 -24.22 -6.66 19.72
N ALA A 253 -24.02 -5.38 20.09
CA ALA A 253 -24.67 -4.77 21.25
C ALA A 253 -26.20 -4.79 21.12
N GLN A 254 -26.72 -4.45 19.92
CA GLN A 254 -28.16 -4.49 19.63
C GLN A 254 -28.73 -5.91 19.73
N VAL A 255 -28.10 -6.90 19.09
CA VAL A 255 -28.61 -8.29 19.12
C VAL A 255 -28.52 -8.87 20.53
N LEU A 256 -27.45 -8.56 21.31
CA LEU A 256 -27.35 -8.96 22.70
C LEU A 256 -28.50 -8.36 23.55
N ALA A 257 -28.80 -7.09 23.38
CA ALA A 257 -29.91 -6.44 24.09
C ALA A 257 -31.26 -7.06 23.75
N LEU A 258 -31.52 -7.38 22.45
CA LEU A 258 -32.75 -8.06 22.02
C LEU A 258 -32.88 -9.44 22.64
N ARG A 259 -31.81 -10.25 22.67
CA ARG A 259 -31.82 -11.58 23.30
C ARG A 259 -31.99 -11.52 24.81
N GLN A 260 -31.41 -10.54 25.49
CA GLN A 260 -31.63 -10.29 26.90
C GLN A 260 -33.08 -9.92 27.17
N ALA A 261 -33.70 -9.16 26.27
CA ALA A 261 -35.13 -8.84 26.30
C ALA A 261 -36.05 -10.01 25.86
N ARG A 262 -35.46 -11.20 25.61
CA ARG A 262 -36.15 -12.42 25.16
C ARG A 262 -36.85 -12.28 23.80
N VAL A 263 -36.40 -11.35 22.97
CA VAL A 263 -36.88 -11.21 21.58
C VAL A 263 -36.16 -12.19 20.68
N VAL A 264 -36.90 -12.95 19.91
CA VAL A 264 -36.36 -13.94 18.96
C VAL A 264 -35.63 -13.26 17.83
N THR A 265 -34.36 -13.62 17.61
CA THR A 265 -33.48 -13.06 16.56
C THR A 265 -33.05 -14.18 15.59
N SER A 266 -34.00 -14.73 14.81
CA SER A 266 -33.73 -15.86 13.91
C SER A 266 -32.81 -15.53 12.74
N ALA A 267 -32.75 -14.27 12.29
CA ALA A 267 -31.90 -13.83 11.20
C ALA A 267 -30.45 -13.55 11.61
N ALA A 268 -30.19 -13.25 12.88
CA ALA A 268 -28.89 -12.83 13.38
C ALA A 268 -27.71 -13.78 13.04
N PRO A 269 -27.85 -15.13 13.04
CA PRO A 269 -26.76 -16.01 12.67
C PRO A 269 -26.30 -15.85 11.23
N VAL A 270 -27.27 -15.69 10.32
CA VAL A 270 -26.98 -15.50 8.88
C VAL A 270 -26.40 -14.12 8.62
N GLU A 271 -26.93 -13.08 9.28
CA GLU A 271 -26.41 -11.70 9.18
C GLU A 271 -24.95 -11.65 9.61
N LEU A 272 -24.61 -12.24 10.76
CA LEU A 272 -23.23 -12.32 11.23
C LEU A 272 -22.32 -13.06 10.25
N LEU A 273 -22.78 -14.21 9.72
CA LEU A 273 -22.01 -15.00 8.75
C LEU A 273 -21.73 -14.19 7.49
N VAL A 274 -22.74 -13.51 6.95
CA VAL A 274 -22.58 -12.68 5.74
C VAL A 274 -21.61 -11.52 6.00
N MET A 275 -21.69 -10.84 7.16
CA MET A 275 -20.74 -9.78 7.53
C MET A 275 -19.32 -10.32 7.61
N CYS A 276 -19.06 -11.35 8.39
CA CYS A 276 -17.71 -11.93 8.56
C CYS A 276 -17.13 -12.45 7.23
N LEU A 277 -17.95 -13.10 6.40
CA LEU A 277 -17.53 -13.59 5.10
C LEU A 277 -17.22 -12.42 4.14
N GLY A 278 -18.10 -11.41 4.11
CA GLY A 278 -17.94 -10.23 3.28
C GLY A 278 -16.64 -9.48 3.60
N PHE A 279 -16.36 -9.24 4.88
CA PHE A 279 -15.11 -8.59 5.32
C PHE A 279 -13.88 -9.45 5.05
N THR A 280 -13.95 -10.77 5.28
CA THR A 280 -12.83 -11.68 4.94
C THR A 280 -12.50 -11.62 3.45
N LEU A 281 -13.52 -11.65 2.58
CA LEU A 281 -13.33 -11.52 1.13
C LEU A 281 -12.79 -10.13 0.74
N ALA A 282 -13.29 -9.06 1.37
CA ALA A 282 -12.78 -7.70 1.16
C ALA A 282 -11.30 -7.57 1.57
N LEU A 283 -10.89 -8.19 2.69
CA LEU A 283 -9.49 -8.25 3.14
C LEU A 283 -8.60 -8.97 2.13
N VAL A 284 -8.99 -10.17 1.72
CA VAL A 284 -8.22 -10.95 0.73
C VAL A 284 -8.15 -10.20 -0.61
N GLY A 285 -9.26 -9.61 -1.04
CA GLY A 285 -9.33 -8.81 -2.25
C GLY A 285 -8.43 -7.58 -2.20
N SER A 286 -8.46 -6.83 -1.08
CA SER A 286 -7.61 -5.64 -0.88
C SER A 286 -6.13 -5.99 -0.85
N LEU A 287 -5.74 -7.06 -0.15
CA LEU A 287 -4.36 -7.55 -0.15
C LEU A 287 -3.92 -7.98 -1.55
N GLY A 288 -4.80 -8.65 -2.31
CA GLY A 288 -4.54 -9.00 -3.71
C GLY A 288 -4.33 -7.79 -4.63
N ILE A 289 -5.12 -6.74 -4.44
CA ILE A 289 -4.95 -5.47 -5.18
C ILE A 289 -3.64 -4.78 -4.78
N LEU A 290 -3.33 -4.70 -3.49
CA LEU A 290 -2.08 -4.13 -3.00
C LEU A 290 -0.87 -4.91 -3.49
N LEU A 291 -0.94 -6.24 -3.52
CA LEU A 291 0.09 -7.10 -4.08
C LEU A 291 0.33 -6.78 -5.56
N ARG A 292 -0.72 -6.72 -6.37
CA ARG A 292 -0.62 -6.31 -7.77
C ARG A 292 -0.02 -4.92 -7.93
N LEU A 293 -0.48 -3.96 -7.12
CA LEU A 293 0.01 -2.59 -7.16
C LEU A 293 1.52 -2.53 -6.83
N ALA A 294 1.97 -3.23 -5.78
CA ALA A 294 3.38 -3.28 -5.38
C ALA A 294 4.28 -3.83 -6.52
N PHE A 295 3.81 -4.83 -7.25
CA PHE A 295 4.58 -5.42 -8.34
C PHE A 295 4.46 -4.66 -9.67
N THR A 296 3.42 -3.85 -9.88
CA THR A 296 3.28 -3.00 -11.09
C THR A 296 4.04 -1.68 -10.99
N ILE A 297 4.42 -1.24 -9.78
CA ILE A 297 5.25 -0.04 -9.60
C ILE A 297 6.61 -0.31 -10.26
N HIS A 298 6.79 0.21 -11.47
CA HIS A 298 8.10 0.27 -12.10
C HIS A 298 8.90 1.33 -11.35
N ILE A 299 9.84 0.88 -10.50
CA ILE A 299 10.86 1.78 -9.96
C ILE A 299 11.66 2.22 -11.19
N PRO A 300 11.56 3.49 -11.61
CA PRO A 300 12.30 3.94 -12.78
C PRO A 300 13.76 3.61 -12.52
N SER A 301 14.35 2.80 -13.39
CA SER A 301 15.81 2.68 -13.46
C SER A 301 16.31 4.11 -13.47
N ALA A 302 17.17 4.47 -12.50
CA ALA A 302 17.62 5.84 -12.29
C ALA A 302 17.79 6.54 -13.63
N PRO A 303 17.13 7.70 -13.88
CA PRO A 303 17.24 8.36 -15.15
C PRO A 303 18.72 8.50 -15.46
N ARG A 304 19.13 8.05 -16.62
CA ARG A 304 20.50 8.28 -17.06
C ARG A 304 20.68 9.78 -17.01
N LEU A 305 21.32 10.28 -15.94
CA LEU A 305 21.64 11.69 -15.74
C LEU A 305 22.54 12.23 -16.86
N THR A 306 22.96 11.38 -17.80
CA THR A 306 23.65 11.74 -19.03
C THR A 306 22.92 12.77 -19.87
N ALA A 307 21.59 12.89 -19.77
CA ALA A 307 20.84 13.88 -20.55
C ALA A 307 20.92 15.32 -20.02
N VAL A 308 21.42 15.53 -18.80
CA VAL A 308 21.44 16.88 -18.19
C VAL A 308 22.81 17.53 -18.32
N PHE A 309 23.89 16.75 -18.43
CA PHE A 309 25.26 17.29 -18.55
C PHE A 309 25.77 17.40 -19.99
N GLU A 310 25.09 16.78 -20.98
CA GLU A 310 25.48 16.81 -22.39
C GLU A 310 24.93 18.01 -23.17
N ALA A 311 24.27 18.95 -22.48
CA ALA A 311 23.68 20.16 -23.04
C ALA A 311 24.45 21.44 -22.68
N ALA A 312 25.77 21.37 -22.45
CA ALA A 312 26.63 22.53 -22.51
C ALA A 312 27.39 22.47 -23.85
N PRO A 313 26.94 23.18 -24.91
CA PRO A 313 27.76 23.28 -26.12
C PRO A 313 28.98 24.12 -25.78
N ALA A 314 30.17 23.55 -25.98
CA ALA A 314 31.41 24.29 -26.04
C ALA A 314 31.28 25.40 -27.12
N PRO A 315 31.73 26.65 -26.87
CA PRO A 315 31.69 27.68 -27.90
C PRO A 315 32.74 27.39 -28.98
N GLY A 316 32.28 26.74 -30.08
CA GLY A 316 33.03 26.59 -31.30
C GLY A 316 32.57 27.65 -32.32
N PRO A 317 33.44 28.08 -33.26
CA PRO A 317 33.17 29.20 -34.15
C PRO A 317 32.03 28.85 -35.14
N THR A 318 31.06 29.75 -35.18
CA THR A 318 29.88 29.71 -36.04
C THR A 318 30.27 29.85 -37.48
N VAL A 319 30.08 28.75 -38.26
CA VAL A 319 29.94 28.84 -39.73
C VAL A 319 28.47 28.54 -40.03
N PHE A 320 27.74 29.56 -40.45
CA PHE A 320 26.35 29.47 -40.89
C PHE A 320 26.31 28.73 -42.24
N SER A 321 25.63 27.60 -42.26
CA SER A 321 25.08 26.98 -43.49
C SER A 321 23.61 26.64 -43.31
N PRO A 322 22.68 27.29 -43.99
CA PRO A 322 21.26 27.06 -43.82
C PRO A 322 20.72 26.06 -44.87
N SER A 323 20.81 24.77 -44.64
CA SER A 323 20.09 23.83 -45.52
C SER A 323 19.97 22.36 -45.06
N ALA A 324 20.13 22.02 -43.79
CA ALA A 324 20.04 20.61 -43.36
C ALA A 324 19.01 20.30 -42.23
N PHE A 325 18.20 21.26 -41.79
CA PHE A 325 17.34 21.06 -40.63
C PHE A 325 15.92 20.57 -40.90
N ASP A 326 15.48 20.46 -42.18
CA ASP A 326 14.08 20.15 -42.47
C ASP A 326 13.76 18.66 -42.81
N ARG A 327 14.75 17.75 -42.79
CA ARG A 327 14.49 16.35 -43.16
C ARG A 327 14.59 15.31 -42.07
N ALA A 328 15.00 15.66 -40.83
CA ALA A 328 15.20 14.70 -39.76
C ALA A 328 14.04 14.67 -38.72
N ALA A 329 13.01 15.49 -38.91
CA ALA A 329 11.90 15.61 -37.93
C ALA A 329 10.67 14.75 -38.23
N ALA A 330 10.66 14.00 -39.32
CA ALA A 330 9.44 13.34 -39.83
C ALA A 330 9.20 11.89 -39.37
N ASP A 331 10.16 11.21 -38.70
CA ASP A 331 10.08 9.74 -38.53
C ASP A 331 10.24 9.23 -37.09
N ARG A 332 9.84 9.99 -36.07
CA ARG A 332 9.71 9.42 -34.72
C ARG A 332 8.29 9.57 -34.26
N PRO A 333 7.56 8.47 -33.92
CA PRO A 333 6.25 8.58 -33.28
C PRO A 333 6.44 9.20 -31.91
N SER A 334 6.22 10.51 -31.81
CA SER A 334 6.21 11.23 -30.53
C SER A 334 5.06 10.69 -29.69
N SER A 335 5.36 10.08 -28.54
CA SER A 335 4.32 9.64 -27.62
C SER A 335 3.48 10.85 -27.21
N ARG A 336 2.16 10.68 -27.17
CA ARG A 336 1.19 11.73 -26.80
C ARG A 336 1.55 12.43 -25.48
N ALA A 337 2.22 11.71 -24.57
CA ALA A 337 2.73 12.22 -23.31
C ALA A 337 3.88 13.24 -23.49
N LEU A 338 4.78 13.03 -24.45
CA LEU A 338 5.86 13.97 -24.74
C LEU A 338 5.34 15.26 -25.39
N ALA A 339 4.32 15.14 -26.25
CA ALA A 339 3.67 16.31 -26.85
C ALA A 339 2.94 17.17 -25.79
N VAL A 340 2.25 16.56 -24.84
CA VAL A 340 1.60 17.26 -23.72
C VAL A 340 2.62 17.88 -22.79
N ALA A 341 3.68 17.17 -22.43
CA ALA A 341 4.76 17.71 -21.58
C ALA A 341 5.49 18.89 -22.25
N GLY A 342 5.66 18.85 -23.56
CA GLY A 342 6.19 19.95 -24.37
C GLY A 342 5.29 21.20 -24.37
N ALA A 343 3.99 21.00 -24.50
CA ALA A 343 2.99 22.07 -24.47
C ALA A 343 2.92 22.76 -23.10
N VAL A 344 2.96 22.00 -22.00
CA VAL A 344 2.96 22.56 -20.62
C VAL A 344 4.23 23.35 -20.36
N ARG A 345 5.41 22.87 -20.79
CA ARG A 345 6.65 23.63 -20.65
C ARG A 345 6.68 24.91 -21.49
N ALA A 346 6.05 24.90 -22.66
CA ALA A 346 5.96 26.09 -23.49
C ALA A 346 5.04 27.14 -22.88
N SER A 347 3.92 26.76 -22.25
CA SER A 347 3.05 27.69 -21.53
C SER A 347 3.72 28.31 -20.31
N GLN A 348 4.43 27.52 -19.50
CA GLN A 348 5.18 28.03 -18.35
C GLN A 348 6.27 29.02 -18.75
N ARG A 349 7.00 28.79 -19.86
CA ARG A 349 7.99 29.77 -20.36
C ARG A 349 7.35 31.07 -20.81
N ARG A 350 6.14 31.03 -21.38
CA ARG A 350 5.42 32.26 -21.78
C ARG A 350 4.95 33.06 -20.56
N GLU A 351 4.49 32.39 -19.51
CA GLU A 351 4.13 33.05 -18.25
C GLU A 351 5.33 33.70 -17.57
N PHE A 352 6.47 32.99 -17.51
CA PHE A 352 7.73 33.58 -16.98
C PHE A 352 8.23 34.76 -17.81
N ALA A 353 8.12 34.73 -19.13
CA ALA A 353 8.51 35.83 -20.00
C ALA A 353 7.55 37.00 -19.88
N ALA A 354 6.28 36.81 -19.56
CA ALA A 354 5.31 37.87 -19.34
C ALA A 354 5.54 38.61 -17.99
N THR A 355 6.03 37.88 -16.96
CA THR A 355 6.36 38.47 -15.65
C THR A 355 7.69 39.24 -15.62
N LEU A 356 8.56 39.05 -16.61
CA LEU A 356 9.88 39.71 -16.69
C LEU A 356 9.92 40.91 -17.66
N ARG A 357 8.77 41.40 -18.16
CA ARG A 357 8.77 42.62 -18.94
C ARG A 357 9.04 43.82 -18.01
N PRO A 358 10.19 44.52 -18.13
CA PRO A 358 10.42 45.77 -17.41
C PRO A 358 9.43 46.80 -17.94
N VAL A 359 8.76 47.49 -17.03
CA VAL A 359 7.96 48.68 -17.31
C VAL A 359 8.94 49.78 -17.72
N THR A 360 9.15 49.97 -19.00
CA THR A 360 9.82 51.16 -19.50
C THR A 360 8.85 52.31 -19.40
N VAL A 361 9.07 53.19 -18.43
CA VAL A 361 8.44 54.52 -18.34
C VAL A 361 9.08 55.38 -19.43
N ALA A 362 8.40 55.60 -20.54
CA ALA A 362 8.77 56.61 -21.54
C ALA A 362 8.10 57.93 -21.16
N ALA A 363 8.89 58.88 -20.69
CA ALA A 363 8.52 60.29 -20.63
C ALA A 363 8.69 60.92 -22.03
N GLY A 364 7.67 61.65 -22.52
CA GLY A 364 7.76 62.39 -23.78
C GLY A 364 6.43 63.00 -24.25
N SER A 365 6.10 64.13 -23.73
CA SER A 365 5.45 65.38 -24.24
C SER A 365 4.58 65.38 -25.50
N GLY A 366 3.30 65.81 -25.31
CA GLY A 366 2.51 66.81 -26.08
C GLY A 366 1.61 66.33 -27.22
N PRO A 367 0.64 67.19 -27.70
CA PRO A 367 -0.56 67.54 -26.94
C PRO A 367 -1.90 67.19 -27.69
N GLN A 368 -2.99 67.10 -26.92
CA GLN A 368 -4.41 67.42 -27.23
C GLN A 368 -5.09 66.87 -28.49
N THR A 369 -6.14 66.10 -28.31
CA THR A 369 -7.52 66.57 -28.65
C THR A 369 -8.58 65.76 -27.88
N VAL A 370 -9.60 66.54 -27.49
CA VAL A 370 -10.78 66.21 -26.69
C VAL A 370 -11.76 65.34 -27.46
N ALA A 371 -12.30 64.30 -26.84
CA ALA A 371 -13.73 63.90 -26.94
C ALA A 371 -14.06 62.82 -25.91
N SER A 372 -15.00 63.11 -25.06
CA SER A 372 -15.72 62.24 -24.10
C SER A 372 -17.02 61.75 -24.75
N PRO A 373 -17.85 60.94 -24.07
CA PRO A 373 -17.70 59.70 -23.31
C PRO A 373 -18.60 58.56 -23.87
N GLY A 374 -18.29 57.33 -23.54
CA GLY A 374 -19.17 56.19 -23.82
C GLY A 374 -18.78 55.05 -22.89
N ASN A 375 -19.53 54.91 -21.81
CA ASN A 375 -19.54 53.73 -20.96
C ASN A 375 -19.99 52.52 -21.79
N GLU A 376 -19.10 51.55 -21.91
CA GLU A 376 -19.54 50.18 -22.25
C GLU A 376 -18.73 49.18 -21.45
N PHE A 377 -19.39 48.68 -20.40
CA PHE A 377 -18.94 47.55 -19.61
C PHE A 377 -18.96 46.29 -20.49
N THR A 378 -17.85 45.89 -21.03
CA THR A 378 -17.69 44.61 -21.68
C THR A 378 -17.37 43.54 -20.62
N ILE A 379 -18.40 42.76 -20.32
CA ILE A 379 -18.29 41.52 -19.53
C ILE A 379 -17.39 40.54 -20.30
N PRO A 380 -16.31 39.99 -19.71
CA PRO A 380 -15.50 38.97 -20.37
C PRO A 380 -16.35 37.69 -20.53
N SER A 381 -16.53 37.22 -21.76
CA SER A 381 -17.18 35.96 -22.08
C SER A 381 -16.52 34.78 -21.39
N PRO A 382 -17.29 33.85 -20.82
CA PRO A 382 -16.72 32.64 -20.19
C PRO A 382 -16.07 31.75 -21.23
N VAL A 383 -14.83 31.38 -20.97
CA VAL A 383 -14.03 30.42 -21.72
C VAL A 383 -14.72 29.03 -21.61
N GLY A 384 -15.56 28.68 -22.56
CA GLY A 384 -16.31 27.42 -22.46
C GLY A 384 -16.92 26.85 -23.76
N HIS A 385 -16.78 27.48 -24.91
CA HIS A 385 -17.48 27.03 -26.13
C HIS A 385 -16.56 26.63 -27.30
N ALA A 386 -15.49 25.88 -27.08
CA ALA A 386 -14.68 25.33 -28.17
C ALA A 386 -14.51 23.81 -28.10
N LEU A 387 -15.42 23.06 -27.50
CA LEU A 387 -15.52 21.63 -27.69
C LEU A 387 -16.51 21.32 -28.82
N ARG A 388 -16.16 21.60 -30.08
CA ARG A 388 -16.78 20.98 -31.24
C ARG A 388 -16.58 19.48 -31.12
N ARG A 389 -17.65 18.73 -30.86
CA ARG A 389 -17.73 17.27 -30.94
C ARG A 389 -17.13 16.82 -32.28
N ALA A 390 -15.89 16.27 -32.22
CA ALA A 390 -15.34 15.55 -33.35
C ALA A 390 -16.24 14.32 -33.58
N LYS A 391 -16.73 14.13 -34.81
CA LYS A 391 -17.46 12.93 -35.22
C LYS A 391 -16.59 11.69 -34.91
N PRO A 392 -17.14 10.62 -34.31
CA PRO A 392 -16.38 9.42 -34.03
C PRO A 392 -15.92 8.80 -35.36
N ARG A 393 -14.62 8.70 -35.52
CA ARG A 393 -13.98 8.05 -36.66
C ARG A 393 -14.16 6.54 -36.46
N LYS A 394 -15.02 5.89 -37.27
CA LYS A 394 -15.19 4.43 -37.27
C LYS A 394 -13.85 3.77 -37.63
N SER A 395 -13.40 2.83 -36.81
CA SER A 395 -12.18 2.06 -37.07
C SER A 395 -12.37 1.15 -38.30
N PRO A 396 -11.32 0.87 -39.10
CA PRO A 396 -11.45 0.02 -40.28
C PRO A 396 -11.98 -1.40 -40.02
N GLY A 397 -11.91 -1.89 -38.79
CA GLY A 397 -12.43 -3.20 -38.42
C GLY A 397 -13.94 -3.30 -38.22
N ALA A 398 -14.66 -2.17 -38.10
CA ALA A 398 -16.11 -2.18 -37.94
C ALA A 398 -16.87 -2.37 -39.27
N SER A 399 -16.23 -2.09 -40.40
CA SER A 399 -16.85 -2.23 -41.72
C SER A 399 -16.83 -3.68 -42.25
N LEU A 400 -16.09 -4.59 -41.65
CA LEU A 400 -16.02 -6.01 -42.03
C LEU A 400 -17.04 -6.91 -41.35
N ARG A 401 -17.64 -6.45 -40.24
CA ARG A 401 -18.71 -7.20 -39.53
C ARG A 401 -20.10 -6.99 -40.11
N ASP A 402 -20.38 -5.83 -40.72
CA ASP A 402 -21.70 -5.52 -41.32
C ASP A 402 -21.93 -6.16 -42.70
N ARG A 403 -20.92 -6.91 -43.25
CA ARG A 403 -21.09 -7.64 -44.55
C ARG A 403 -21.35 -9.14 -44.35
N ARG A 404 -21.58 -9.61 -43.12
CA ARG A 404 -21.86 -11.04 -42.82
C ARG A 404 -23.17 -11.25 -42.03
N SER A 405 -24.09 -10.33 -42.10
CA SER A 405 -25.48 -10.58 -41.68
C SER A 405 -26.43 -10.45 -42.86
#